data_5b242364742fa73794c034e5c809fc79
#
_entry.id   5b242364742fa73794c034e5c809fc79
#
_cell.length_a   1.000
_cell.length_b   1.000
_cell.length_c   1.000
_cell.angle_alpha   90.00
_cell.angle_beta   90.00
_cell.angle_gamma   90.00
#
_symmetry.space_group_name_H-M   'P 1'
#
loop_
_entity.id
_entity.type
_entity.pdbx_description
1 polymer ?
#
loop_
_entity_poly.entity_id
_entity_poly.type
_entity_poly.pdbx_seq_one_letter_code
_entity_poly.pdbx_strand_id
1 'polypeptide(L)'
;IIYLSRIPPGMTPAKVRHIFSQFGEVGRIYLQPQHAASKKSTSRYSEGWIEFLSKRVAKTTAEMLNAQPIGALGGAAHSSRRSSSASVINRWKDDIWTMKYLKGFRWPMLMEQMTHERASHAARLRMELSQSAHEQRDYLRKVERSRRQRKREARDEAPSAPARVFQQRTPIY
;
A
#
# COMPACT_ATOMS: atom_id res chain seq x y z
N ILE A 1 16.82 -10.36 -15.86
CA ILE A 1 15.62 -9.67 -15.33
C ILE A 1 15.54 -8.29 -15.98
N ILE A 2 14.33 -7.91 -16.37
CA ILE A 2 13.98 -6.57 -16.83
C ILE A 2 13.20 -5.87 -15.72
N TYR A 3 13.57 -4.65 -15.43
CA TYR A 3 12.84 -3.76 -14.53
C TYR A 3 11.98 -2.80 -15.33
N LEU A 4 10.72 -2.68 -14.95
CA LEU A 4 9.76 -1.70 -15.45
C LEU A 4 9.58 -0.61 -14.40
N SER A 5 10.00 0.61 -14.70
CA SER A 5 9.89 1.73 -13.76
C SER A 5 8.49 2.32 -13.70
N ARG A 6 7.67 2.07 -14.71
CA ARG A 6 6.27 2.52 -14.78
C ARG A 6 5.39 1.44 -15.40
N ILE A 7 4.25 1.24 -14.78
CA ILE A 7 3.22 0.33 -15.28
C ILE A 7 1.93 1.13 -15.51
N PRO A 8 1.36 1.10 -16.72
CA PRO A 8 0.13 1.79 -17.02
C PRO A 8 -1.04 1.31 -16.14
N PRO A 9 -1.98 2.20 -15.78
CA PRO A 9 -3.14 1.83 -14.97
C PRO A 9 -3.99 0.74 -15.62
N GLY A 10 -4.37 -0.29 -14.85
CA GLY A 10 -5.16 -1.42 -15.33
C GLY A 10 -4.38 -2.50 -16.10
N MET A 11 -3.06 -2.37 -16.19
CA MET A 11 -2.19 -3.43 -16.69
C MET A 11 -1.99 -4.47 -15.58
N THR A 12 -2.32 -5.72 -15.86
CA THR A 12 -2.20 -6.84 -14.91
C THR A 12 -0.99 -7.71 -15.23
N PRO A 13 -0.49 -8.53 -14.28
CA PRO A 13 0.59 -9.47 -14.54
C PRO A 13 0.34 -10.40 -15.73
N ALA A 14 -0.91 -10.83 -15.92
CA ALA A 14 -1.29 -11.68 -17.05
C ALA A 14 -1.12 -10.95 -18.40
N LYS A 15 -1.47 -9.67 -18.45
CA LYS A 15 -1.32 -8.85 -19.67
C LYS A 15 0.16 -8.57 -19.95
N VAL A 16 0.93 -8.27 -18.93
CA VAL A 16 2.39 -8.11 -19.06
C VAL A 16 3.00 -9.40 -19.59
N ARG A 17 2.65 -10.56 -19.03
CA ARG A 17 3.11 -11.86 -19.52
C ARG A 17 2.76 -12.06 -20.99
N HIS A 18 1.52 -11.79 -21.39
CA HIS A 18 1.07 -11.95 -22.78
C HIS A 18 1.90 -11.09 -23.75
N ILE A 19 2.14 -9.82 -23.42
CA ILE A 19 2.94 -8.92 -24.25
C ILE A 19 4.39 -9.42 -24.37
N PHE A 20 5.03 -9.72 -23.24
CA PHE A 20 6.44 -10.10 -23.21
C PHE A 20 6.73 -11.51 -23.71
N SER A 21 5.74 -12.43 -23.66
CA SER A 21 5.87 -13.78 -24.22
C SER A 21 6.08 -13.79 -25.74
N GLN A 22 5.76 -12.71 -26.43
CA GLN A 22 6.02 -12.57 -27.88
C GLN A 22 7.52 -12.46 -28.21
N PHE A 23 8.32 -12.02 -27.25
CA PHE A 23 9.78 -11.83 -27.40
C PHE A 23 10.59 -13.03 -26.93
N GLY A 24 9.99 -13.86 -26.08
CA GLY A 24 10.63 -15.06 -25.55
C GLY A 24 9.95 -15.63 -24.33
N GLU A 25 10.50 -16.71 -23.82
CA GLU A 25 9.93 -17.41 -22.70
C GLU A 25 10.10 -16.62 -21.39
N VAL A 26 8.95 -16.25 -20.78
CA VAL A 26 8.87 -15.46 -19.57
C VAL A 26 8.71 -16.39 -18.36
N GLY A 27 9.64 -16.33 -17.44
CA GLY A 27 9.61 -17.04 -16.17
C GLY A 27 8.66 -16.36 -15.17
N ARG A 28 9.23 -15.73 -14.15
CA ARG A 28 8.50 -15.08 -13.08
C ARG A 28 8.23 -13.61 -13.40
N ILE A 29 7.08 -13.11 -12.93
CA ILE A 29 6.71 -11.70 -13.02
C ILE A 29 6.29 -11.26 -11.63
N TYR A 30 6.79 -10.14 -11.18
CA TYR A 30 6.32 -9.45 -10.00
C TYR A 30 6.00 -8.00 -10.34
N LEU A 31 4.82 -7.54 -9.97
CA LEU A 31 4.42 -6.16 -10.08
C LEU A 31 4.14 -5.63 -8.68
N GLN A 32 4.77 -4.51 -8.33
CA GLN A 32 4.58 -3.85 -7.04
C GLN A 32 3.23 -3.15 -7.01
N PRO A 33 2.30 -3.57 -6.14
CA PRO A 33 1.01 -2.90 -6.03
C PRO A 33 1.20 -1.50 -5.48
N GLN A 34 0.59 -0.53 -6.11
CA GLN A 34 0.51 0.82 -5.58
C GLN A 34 -0.52 0.82 -4.44
N HIS A 35 -0.13 1.29 -3.27
CA HIS A 35 -1.04 1.46 -2.14
C HIS A 35 -2.09 2.52 -2.48
N ALA A 36 -3.19 2.08 -3.05
CA ALA A 36 -4.32 2.96 -3.32
C ALA A 36 -5.29 2.90 -2.13
N ALA A 37 -5.60 4.05 -1.58
CA ALA A 37 -6.50 4.23 -0.44
C ALA A 37 -7.96 3.82 -0.71
N SER A 38 -8.30 3.30 -1.88
CA SER A 38 -9.67 2.96 -2.26
C SER A 38 -9.81 1.52 -2.73
N LYS A 39 -10.71 0.78 -2.08
CA LYS A 39 -11.13 -0.58 -2.44
C LYS A 39 -11.76 -0.72 -3.85
N LYS A 40 -12.13 0.39 -4.49
CA LYS A 40 -12.74 0.43 -5.84
C LYS A 40 -11.76 0.73 -6.96
N SER A 41 -10.48 0.91 -6.67
CA SER A 41 -9.48 1.22 -7.70
C SER A 41 -9.07 -0.04 -8.46
N THR A 42 -9.19 -0.01 -9.77
CA THR A 42 -8.51 -0.94 -10.70
C THR A 42 -7.09 -1.17 -10.23
N SER A 43 -6.65 -2.43 -10.18
CA SER A 43 -5.30 -2.81 -9.77
C SER A 43 -4.27 -1.90 -10.42
N ARG A 44 -3.66 -1.04 -9.60
CA ARG A 44 -2.58 -0.15 -10.02
C ARG A 44 -1.28 -0.70 -9.50
N TYR A 45 -0.33 -0.76 -10.37
CA TYR A 45 1.04 -1.16 -10.04
C TYR A 45 1.96 0.01 -10.33
N SER A 46 2.98 0.21 -9.48
CA SER A 46 3.99 1.25 -9.67
C SER A 46 5.13 0.75 -10.55
N GLU A 47 5.66 -0.38 -10.20
CA GLU A 47 6.87 -0.95 -10.76
C GLU A 47 6.72 -2.43 -11.05
N GLY A 48 7.62 -2.99 -11.85
CA GLY A 48 7.58 -4.41 -12.17
C GLY A 48 8.94 -5.02 -12.49
N TRP A 49 9.03 -6.31 -12.27
CA TRP A 49 10.19 -7.14 -12.61
C TRP A 49 9.72 -8.33 -13.41
N ILE A 50 10.40 -8.54 -14.53
CA ILE A 50 10.12 -9.63 -15.47
C ILE A 50 11.38 -10.46 -15.61
N GLU A 51 11.26 -11.74 -15.31
CA GLU A 51 12.33 -12.70 -15.53
C GLU A 51 12.14 -13.40 -16.87
N PHE A 52 13.15 -13.37 -17.71
CA PHE A 52 13.24 -14.19 -18.91
C PHE A 52 14.17 -15.39 -18.67
N LEU A 53 13.89 -16.49 -19.28
CA LEU A 53 14.77 -17.67 -19.21
C LEU A 53 16.11 -17.38 -19.88
N SER A 54 16.10 -16.63 -21.00
CA SER A 54 17.31 -16.25 -21.73
C SER A 54 17.77 -14.82 -21.39
N LYS A 55 19.02 -14.69 -20.95
CA LYS A 55 19.65 -13.39 -20.67
C LYS A 55 19.77 -12.52 -21.94
N ARG A 56 20.05 -13.15 -23.08
CA ARG A 56 20.17 -12.44 -24.36
C ARG A 56 18.85 -11.82 -24.75
N VAL A 57 17.79 -12.61 -24.72
CA VAL A 57 16.42 -12.13 -25.01
C VAL A 57 16.05 -10.99 -24.08
N ALA A 58 16.28 -11.13 -22.78
CA ALA A 58 15.98 -10.05 -21.83
C ALA A 58 16.71 -8.74 -22.17
N LYS A 59 17.99 -8.81 -22.51
CA LYS A 59 18.78 -7.63 -22.87
C LYS A 59 18.25 -6.99 -24.15
N THR A 60 18.09 -7.76 -25.21
CA THR A 60 17.61 -7.30 -26.51
C THR A 60 16.20 -6.70 -26.40
N THR A 61 15.30 -7.38 -25.70
CA THR A 61 13.94 -6.89 -25.47
C THR A 61 13.94 -5.55 -24.73
N ALA A 62 14.75 -5.40 -23.69
CA ALA A 62 14.83 -4.15 -22.94
C ALA A 62 15.39 -3.00 -23.81
N GLU A 63 16.39 -3.27 -24.64
CA GLU A 63 16.98 -2.28 -25.55
C GLU A 63 16.02 -1.87 -26.67
N MET A 64 15.28 -2.82 -27.23
CA MET A 64 14.32 -2.57 -28.32
C MET A 64 13.07 -1.84 -27.86
N LEU A 65 12.54 -2.18 -26.68
CA LEU A 65 11.26 -1.66 -26.22
C LEU A 65 11.38 -0.40 -25.37
N ASN A 66 12.55 -0.12 -24.81
CA ASN A 66 12.73 1.08 -24.00
C ASN A 66 12.44 2.33 -24.83
N ALA A 67 11.66 3.24 -24.25
CA ALA A 67 11.17 4.47 -24.90
C ALA A 67 10.25 4.25 -26.12
N GLN A 68 9.78 3.04 -26.38
CA GLN A 68 8.81 2.77 -27.42
C GLN A 68 7.38 2.82 -26.88
N PRO A 69 6.41 3.30 -27.68
CA PRO A 69 5.01 3.26 -27.32
C PRO A 69 4.51 1.80 -27.25
N ILE A 70 3.67 1.50 -26.27
CA ILE A 70 3.12 0.15 -26.05
C ILE A 70 2.31 -0.32 -27.27
N GLY A 71 1.62 0.61 -27.94
CA GLY A 71 0.85 0.32 -29.14
C GLY A 71 1.67 -0.02 -30.37
N ALA A 72 2.94 0.38 -30.44
CA ALA A 72 3.81 0.07 -31.56
C ALA A 72 4.07 -1.44 -31.73
N LEU A 73 3.96 -2.20 -30.64
CA LEU A 73 4.15 -3.66 -30.64
C LEU A 73 2.98 -4.43 -31.30
N GLY A 74 1.82 -3.82 -31.42
CA GLY A 74 0.64 -4.43 -32.06
C GLY A 74 0.63 -4.30 -33.60
N GLY A 75 1.53 -3.49 -34.17
CA GLY A 75 1.47 -3.11 -35.58
C GLY A 75 2.16 -4.04 -36.58
N ALA A 76 3.06 -4.91 -36.15
CA ALA A 76 3.92 -5.62 -37.09
C ALA A 76 3.58 -7.11 -37.34
N ALA A 77 2.76 -7.76 -36.55
CA ALA A 77 2.61 -9.19 -36.64
C ALA A 77 1.19 -9.76 -36.79
N HIS A 78 0.13 -9.01 -36.54
CA HIS A 78 -1.21 -9.59 -36.68
C HIS A 78 -2.27 -8.62 -37.25
N SER A 79 -2.25 -8.48 -38.55
CA SER A 79 -3.44 -8.14 -39.35
C SER A 79 -4.33 -9.39 -39.48
N SER A 80 -4.68 -10.01 -38.40
CA SER A 80 -5.66 -11.12 -38.42
C SER A 80 -6.73 -10.88 -37.39
N ARG A 81 -7.82 -10.32 -37.89
CA ARG A 81 -9.22 -10.45 -37.48
C ARG A 81 -9.52 -10.65 -36.00
N ARG A 82 -10.18 -9.64 -35.42
CA ARG A 82 -11.15 -9.78 -34.30
C ARG A 82 -10.65 -10.55 -33.07
N SER A 83 -9.51 -10.22 -32.52
CA SER A 83 -9.16 -10.69 -31.19
C SER A 83 -9.51 -9.61 -30.16
N SER A 84 -10.20 -9.99 -29.10
CA SER A 84 -10.47 -9.14 -27.93
C SER A 84 -9.18 -8.54 -27.29
N SER A 85 -8.04 -9.11 -27.63
CA SER A 85 -6.70 -8.61 -27.25
C SER A 85 -6.35 -7.27 -27.89
N ALA A 86 -6.79 -6.98 -29.12
CA ALA A 86 -6.49 -5.72 -29.80
C ALA A 86 -7.12 -4.51 -29.08
N SER A 87 -8.35 -4.68 -28.55
CA SER A 87 -9.02 -3.61 -27.79
C SER A 87 -8.34 -3.32 -26.46
N VAL A 88 -7.66 -4.31 -25.89
CA VAL A 88 -6.92 -4.18 -24.62
C VAL A 88 -5.62 -3.40 -24.79
N ILE A 89 -4.91 -3.62 -25.90
CA ILE A 89 -3.65 -2.90 -26.23
C ILE A 89 -3.96 -1.45 -26.60
N ASN A 90 -5.11 -1.18 -27.25
CA ASN A 90 -5.51 0.17 -27.63
C ASN A 90 -5.65 1.15 -26.44
N ARG A 91 -5.92 0.63 -25.23
CA ARG A 91 -6.02 1.48 -24.03
C ARG A 91 -4.69 2.14 -23.67
N TRP A 92 -3.57 1.49 -23.94
CA TRP A 92 -2.23 1.97 -23.59
C TRP A 92 -1.39 2.30 -24.81
N LYS A 93 -2.04 2.57 -25.93
CA LYS A 93 -1.37 2.80 -27.21
C LYS A 93 -0.35 3.93 -27.15
N ASP A 94 -0.67 4.98 -26.40
CA ASP A 94 0.14 6.19 -26.28
C ASP A 94 1.08 6.15 -25.06
N ASP A 95 0.96 5.13 -24.20
CA ASP A 95 1.86 4.95 -23.06
C ASP A 95 3.21 4.43 -23.55
N ILE A 96 4.29 4.94 -22.95
CA ILE A 96 5.68 4.61 -23.33
C ILE A 96 6.24 3.61 -22.33
N TRP A 97 6.90 2.57 -22.86
CA TRP A 97 7.67 1.66 -22.04
C TRP A 97 8.91 2.34 -21.46
N THR A 98 9.06 2.28 -20.15
CA THR A 98 10.27 2.71 -19.46
C THR A 98 10.84 1.51 -18.73
N MET A 99 11.88 0.92 -19.29
CA MET A 99 12.44 -0.33 -18.78
C MET A 99 13.95 -0.35 -18.81
N LYS A 100 14.54 -1.16 -17.96
CA LYS A 100 15.98 -1.35 -17.85
C LYS A 100 16.34 -2.80 -17.66
N TYR A 101 17.32 -3.31 -18.42
CA TYR A 101 17.91 -4.61 -18.15
C TYR A 101 18.81 -4.55 -16.92
N LEU A 102 18.56 -5.41 -15.93
CA LEU A 102 19.35 -5.48 -14.71
C LEU A 102 20.44 -6.56 -14.84
N LYS A 103 21.66 -6.13 -15.09
CA LYS A 103 22.82 -7.01 -15.20
C LYS A 103 23.16 -7.61 -13.82
N GLY A 104 23.31 -8.93 -13.74
CA GLY A 104 23.71 -9.60 -12.49
C GLY A 104 22.61 -9.72 -11.44
N PHE A 105 21.46 -9.10 -11.65
CA PHE A 105 20.33 -9.17 -10.71
C PHE A 105 19.63 -10.54 -10.78
N ARG A 106 19.37 -11.11 -9.63
CA ARG A 106 18.72 -12.43 -9.49
C ARG A 106 17.42 -12.31 -8.71
N TRP A 107 16.49 -13.19 -8.99
CA TRP A 107 15.19 -13.20 -8.33
C TRP A 107 15.23 -13.30 -6.80
N PRO A 108 16.09 -14.10 -6.17
CA PRO A 108 16.21 -14.11 -4.72
C PRO A 108 16.54 -12.75 -4.11
N MET A 109 17.38 -11.94 -4.78
CA MET A 109 17.73 -10.59 -4.32
C MET A 109 16.51 -9.67 -4.27
N LEU A 110 15.62 -9.77 -5.26
CA LEU A 110 14.35 -9.04 -5.25
C LEU A 110 13.47 -9.45 -4.06
N MET A 111 13.35 -10.76 -3.84
CA MET A 111 12.52 -11.29 -2.75
C MET A 111 13.06 -10.88 -1.37
N GLU A 112 14.36 -10.89 -1.20
CA GLU A 112 15.04 -10.46 0.03
C GLU A 112 14.78 -8.96 0.30
N GLN A 113 15.00 -8.12 -0.69
CA GLN A 113 14.71 -6.69 -0.59
C GLN A 113 13.27 -6.44 -0.19
N MET A 114 12.32 -7.11 -0.84
CA MET A 114 10.90 -6.93 -0.56
C MET A 114 10.48 -7.43 0.82
N THR A 115 11.05 -8.53 1.27
CA THR A 115 10.78 -9.01 2.64
C THR A 115 11.33 -8.05 3.68
N HIS A 116 12.53 -7.51 3.44
CA HIS A 116 13.12 -6.48 4.29
C HIS A 116 12.28 -5.20 4.34
N GLU A 117 11.84 -4.69 3.18
CA GLU A 117 10.98 -3.50 3.11
C GLU A 117 9.64 -3.71 3.82
N ARG A 118 9.00 -4.88 3.63
CA ARG A 118 7.76 -5.21 4.34
C ARG A 118 7.97 -5.30 5.85
N ALA A 119 9.06 -5.92 6.27
CA ALA A 119 9.39 -6.04 7.70
C ALA A 119 9.67 -4.67 8.33
N SER A 120 10.43 -3.80 7.67
CA SER A 120 10.73 -2.45 8.15
C SER A 120 9.49 -1.57 8.21
N HIS A 121 8.62 -1.65 7.20
CA HIS A 121 7.34 -0.94 7.19
C HIS A 121 6.41 -1.43 8.32
N ALA A 122 6.31 -2.75 8.50
CA ALA A 122 5.51 -3.33 9.59
C ALA A 122 6.05 -2.95 10.97
N ALA A 123 7.37 -2.89 11.13
CA ALA A 123 8.00 -2.45 12.38
C ALA A 123 7.70 -0.98 12.67
N ARG A 124 7.80 -0.11 11.65
CA ARG A 124 7.47 1.32 11.78
C ARG A 124 6.00 1.52 12.18
N LEU A 125 5.07 0.87 11.49
CA LEU A 125 3.64 0.94 11.83
C LEU A 125 3.37 0.46 13.26
N ARG A 126 4.04 -0.61 13.71
CA ARG A 126 3.89 -1.11 15.08
C ARG A 126 4.38 -0.10 16.11
N MET A 127 5.48 0.58 15.84
CA MET A 127 5.99 1.66 16.70
C MET A 127 5.01 2.84 16.77
N GLU A 128 4.53 3.32 15.63
CA GLU A 128 3.55 4.42 15.56
C GLU A 128 2.26 4.09 16.30
N LEU A 129 1.73 2.87 16.12
CA LEU A 129 0.53 2.42 16.84
C LEU A 129 0.76 2.33 18.35
N SER A 130 1.94 1.85 18.79
CA SER A 130 2.26 1.77 20.21
C SER A 130 2.40 3.15 20.83
N GLN A 131 3.04 4.08 20.13
CA GLN A 131 3.18 5.47 20.56
C GLN A 131 1.81 6.16 20.67
N SER A 132 1.00 6.07 19.62
CA SER A 132 -0.36 6.62 19.63
C SER A 132 -1.22 6.05 20.76
N ALA A 133 -1.13 4.73 21.01
CA ALA A 133 -1.85 4.09 22.11
C ALA A 133 -1.35 4.57 23.49
N HIS A 134 -0.06 4.89 23.63
CA HIS A 134 0.50 5.47 24.85
C HIS A 134 -0.01 6.90 25.06
N GLU A 135 0.06 7.75 24.05
CA GLU A 135 -0.44 9.12 24.08
C GLU A 135 -1.93 9.21 24.42
N GLN A 136 -2.75 8.33 23.82
CA GLN A 136 -4.18 8.25 24.12
C GLN A 136 -4.43 7.85 25.57
N ARG A 137 -3.70 6.88 26.11
CA ARG A 137 -3.80 6.47 27.52
C ARG A 137 -3.43 7.59 28.46
N ASP A 138 -2.36 8.32 28.17
CA ASP A 138 -1.91 9.46 28.99
C ASP A 138 -2.90 10.62 28.93
N TYR A 139 -3.47 10.89 27.76
CA TYR A 139 -4.54 11.87 27.62
C TYR A 139 -5.75 11.52 28.48
N LEU A 140 -6.26 10.27 28.37
CA LEU A 140 -7.41 9.81 29.18
C LEU A 140 -7.11 9.90 30.67
N ARG A 141 -5.90 9.52 31.11
CA ARG A 141 -5.47 9.63 32.51
C ARG A 141 -5.49 11.08 33.00
N LYS A 142 -5.02 12.03 32.16
CA LYS A 142 -5.06 13.46 32.47
C LYS A 142 -6.50 13.97 32.57
N VAL A 143 -7.36 13.58 31.66
CA VAL A 143 -8.80 13.95 31.68
C VAL A 143 -9.48 13.39 32.92
N GLU A 144 -9.23 12.14 33.29
CA GLU A 144 -9.79 11.57 34.52
C GLU A 144 -9.31 12.29 35.78
N ARG A 145 -8.02 12.64 35.84
CA ARG A 145 -7.45 13.40 36.94
C ARG A 145 -8.13 14.77 37.09
N SER A 146 -8.28 15.50 35.97
CA SER A 146 -8.97 16.78 35.93
C SER A 146 -10.44 16.66 36.37
N ARG A 147 -11.15 15.63 35.90
CA ARG A 147 -12.53 15.36 36.32
C ARG A 147 -12.66 15.08 37.83
N ARG A 148 -11.73 14.27 38.36
CA ARG A 148 -11.71 13.95 39.79
C ARG A 148 -11.41 15.23 40.62
N GLN A 149 -10.51 16.06 40.15
CA GLN A 149 -10.16 17.33 40.82
C GLN A 149 -11.35 18.28 40.85
N ARG A 150 -11.99 18.54 39.70
CA ARG A 150 -13.22 19.36 39.62
C ARG A 150 -14.33 18.85 40.53
N LYS A 151 -14.49 17.52 40.61
CA LYS A 151 -15.50 16.92 41.50
C LYS A 151 -15.16 17.11 42.98
N ARG A 152 -13.89 17.13 43.35
CA ARG A 152 -13.45 17.47 44.74
C ARG A 152 -13.71 18.94 45.03
N GLU A 153 -13.26 19.85 44.16
CA GLU A 153 -13.48 21.28 44.29
C GLU A 153 -14.98 21.61 44.43
N ALA A 154 -15.83 21.07 43.55
CA ALA A 154 -17.27 21.25 43.64
C ALA A 154 -17.89 20.65 44.92
N ARG A 155 -17.26 19.63 45.52
CA ARG A 155 -17.71 19.07 46.80
C ARG A 155 -17.28 19.93 47.98
N ASP A 156 -16.09 20.54 47.89
CA ASP A 156 -15.54 21.40 48.93
C ASP A 156 -16.24 22.77 48.94
N GLU A 157 -16.68 23.26 47.77
CA GLU A 157 -17.47 24.47 47.59
C GLU A 157 -18.98 24.30 47.94
N ALA A 158 -19.46 23.05 48.01
CA ALA A 158 -20.85 22.82 48.41
C ALA A 158 -21.06 23.27 49.85
N PRO A 159 -22.03 24.17 50.15
CA PRO A 159 -22.28 24.59 51.52
C PRO A 159 -22.59 23.36 52.38
N SER A 160 -21.87 23.27 53.51
CA SER A 160 -22.07 22.17 54.46
C SER A 160 -23.56 22.11 54.82
N ALA A 161 -24.20 20.98 54.58
CA ALA A 161 -25.62 20.81 54.92
C ALA A 161 -25.78 21.17 56.39
N PRO A 162 -26.79 21.98 56.72
CA PRO A 162 -26.99 22.37 58.10
C PRO A 162 -27.04 21.12 58.98
N ALA A 163 -26.28 21.19 60.07
CA ALA A 163 -26.21 20.09 61.03
C ALA A 163 -27.63 19.70 61.44
N ARG A 164 -27.99 18.45 61.27
CA ARG A 164 -29.30 17.95 61.68
C ARG A 164 -29.44 18.18 63.17
N VAL A 165 -30.22 19.18 63.55
CA VAL A 165 -30.58 19.42 64.95
C VAL A 165 -31.58 18.32 65.38
N PHE A 166 -31.10 17.37 66.18
CA PHE A 166 -32.00 16.40 66.78
C PHE A 166 -32.75 17.07 67.90
N GLN A 167 -34.05 17.35 67.76
CA GLN A 167 -34.89 17.77 68.84
C GLN A 167 -35.11 16.58 69.76
N GLN A 168 -34.58 16.73 71.01
CA GLN A 168 -34.88 15.76 72.05
C GLN A 168 -36.37 15.85 72.42
N ARG A 169 -37.02 14.71 72.41
CA ARG A 169 -38.38 14.61 72.90
C ARG A 169 -38.41 14.97 74.41
N THR A 170 -39.26 15.93 74.79
CA THR A 170 -39.54 16.22 76.18
C THR A 170 -40.10 15.00 76.92
N PRO A 171 -39.58 14.66 78.10
CA PRO A 171 -40.12 13.53 78.84
C PRO A 171 -41.55 13.84 79.29
N ILE A 172 -42.48 12.92 79.08
CA ILE A 172 -43.84 12.98 79.58
C ILE A 172 -43.83 12.48 81.02
N TYR A 173 -44.13 13.38 81.93
CA TYR A 173 -44.40 12.98 83.34
C TYR A 173 -45.87 12.62 83.45
#